data_b6bb075767c1403baf7d3dda4b98f80a
#
_entry.id   b6bb075767c1403baf7d3dda4b98f80a
#
_cell.length_a   1.000
_cell.length_b   1.000
_cell.length_c   1.000
_cell.angle_alpha   90.00
_cell.angle_beta   90.00
_cell.angle_gamma   90.00
#
_symmetry.space_group_name_H-M   'P 1'
#
loop_
_entity.id
_entity.type
_entity.pdbx_description
1 polymer ?
#
loop_
_entity_poly.entity_id
_entity_poly.type
_entity_poly.pdbx_seq_one_letter_code
_entity_poly.pdbx_strand_id
1 'polypeptide(L)'
;MNILSVTELTFAIKKKLETGFPNIWVRGEISNFKEQASGHLYFTLKDAEAQIGAVMFRGNAKGLTKMPKSGDQVIVKGEINVYPPRGNYQIIVRELQFMGVGELLLKLHELKAKLEARGWFEATRKRPLPKMPKTIGVVTSPTGAVIQDILTILNRRFSGVHLI
;
A
#
# COMPACT_ATOMS: atom_id res chain seq x y z
N MET A 1 -50.05 -8.87 5.79
CA MET A 1 -48.85 -8.04 5.57
C MET A 1 -47.96 -8.15 6.80
N ASN A 2 -46.72 -8.55 6.66
CA ASN A 2 -45.76 -8.54 7.79
C ASN A 2 -45.08 -7.19 7.83
N ILE A 3 -45.46 -6.32 8.74
CA ILE A 3 -44.91 -4.97 8.86
C ILE A 3 -43.81 -5.03 9.91
N LEU A 4 -42.56 -4.80 9.48
CA LEU A 4 -41.39 -4.76 10.35
C LEU A 4 -41.07 -3.33 10.76
N SER A 5 -40.59 -3.13 11.97
CA SER A 5 -39.92 -1.91 12.38
C SER A 5 -38.53 -1.80 11.73
N VAL A 6 -37.97 -0.58 11.72
CA VAL A 6 -36.59 -0.36 11.22
C VAL A 6 -35.58 -1.21 11.99
N THR A 7 -35.77 -1.35 13.30
CA THR A 7 -34.91 -2.18 14.15
C THR A 7 -34.97 -3.64 13.75
N GLU A 8 -36.19 -4.21 13.61
CA GLU A 8 -36.37 -5.62 13.23
C GLU A 8 -35.78 -5.91 11.85
N LEU A 9 -35.98 -5.01 10.89
CA LEU A 9 -35.38 -5.14 9.56
C LEU A 9 -33.85 -5.09 9.64
N THR A 10 -33.28 -4.13 10.38
CA THR A 10 -31.82 -3.99 10.53
C THR A 10 -31.20 -5.23 11.17
N PHE A 11 -31.82 -5.79 12.22
CA PHE A 11 -31.32 -7.03 12.83
C PHE A 11 -31.50 -8.25 11.93
N ALA A 12 -32.54 -8.32 11.12
CA ALA A 12 -32.71 -9.38 10.13
C ALA A 12 -31.60 -9.32 9.05
N ILE A 13 -31.28 -8.13 8.54
CA ILE A 13 -30.18 -7.89 7.60
C ILE A 13 -28.86 -8.27 8.25
N LYS A 14 -28.60 -7.78 9.48
CA LYS A 14 -27.39 -8.09 10.25
C LYS A 14 -27.19 -9.59 10.35
N LYS A 15 -28.19 -10.34 10.78
CA LYS A 15 -28.13 -11.80 10.91
C LYS A 15 -27.80 -12.49 9.57
N LYS A 16 -28.41 -12.05 8.49
CA LYS A 16 -28.15 -12.62 7.16
C LYS A 16 -26.72 -12.35 6.67
N LEU A 17 -26.23 -11.13 6.85
CA LEU A 17 -24.88 -10.77 6.43
C LEU A 17 -23.80 -11.47 7.27
N GLU A 18 -23.96 -11.48 8.60
CA GLU A 18 -22.99 -12.12 9.50
C GLU A 18 -22.93 -13.65 9.29
N THR A 19 -24.06 -14.29 9.04
CA THR A 19 -24.08 -15.74 8.72
C THR A 19 -23.62 -16.05 7.30
N GLY A 20 -23.84 -15.14 6.36
CA GLY A 20 -23.43 -15.34 4.95
C GLY A 20 -21.94 -15.13 4.71
N PHE A 21 -21.27 -14.33 5.55
CA PHE A 21 -19.88 -13.95 5.37
C PHE A 21 -19.03 -14.08 6.67
N PRO A 22 -18.94 -15.29 7.25
CA PRO A 22 -18.33 -15.48 8.56
C PRO A 22 -16.79 -15.40 8.55
N ASN A 23 -16.16 -15.68 7.44
CA ASN A 23 -14.70 -15.73 7.28
C ASN A 23 -14.34 -15.42 5.84
N ILE A 24 -14.18 -14.14 5.53
CA ILE A 24 -13.90 -13.69 4.17
C ILE A 24 -12.47 -13.14 4.06
N TRP A 25 -11.93 -13.31 2.86
CA TRP A 25 -10.70 -12.65 2.44
C TRP A 25 -11.07 -11.58 1.41
N VAL A 26 -10.66 -10.34 1.66
CA VAL A 26 -10.94 -9.21 0.79
C VAL A 26 -9.65 -8.50 0.43
N ARG A 27 -9.45 -8.27 -0.86
CA ARG A 27 -8.34 -7.48 -1.39
C ARG A 27 -8.81 -6.06 -1.66
N GLY A 28 -7.99 -5.07 -1.33
CA GLY A 28 -8.26 -3.68 -1.65
C GLY A 28 -7.12 -2.75 -1.28
N GLU A 29 -7.29 -1.48 -1.64
CA GLU A 29 -6.43 -0.39 -1.24
C GLU A 29 -6.98 0.25 0.03
N ILE A 30 -6.10 0.54 0.98
CA ILE A 30 -6.46 1.29 2.18
C ILE A 30 -6.64 2.77 1.83
N SER A 31 -7.74 3.34 2.26
CA SER A 31 -7.98 4.79 2.23
C SER A 31 -8.58 5.27 3.56
N ASN A 32 -8.52 6.57 3.82
CA ASN A 32 -9.07 7.19 5.02
C ASN A 32 -8.58 6.56 6.34
N PHE A 33 -7.31 6.12 6.37
CA PHE A 33 -6.74 5.48 7.54
C PHE A 33 -6.70 6.41 8.74
N LYS A 34 -7.18 5.92 9.89
CA LYS A 34 -7.16 6.61 11.18
C LYS A 34 -6.87 5.62 12.31
N GLU A 35 -5.86 5.92 13.10
CA GLU A 35 -5.64 5.28 14.39
C GLU A 35 -6.32 6.09 15.48
N GLN A 36 -7.14 5.46 16.30
CA GLN A 36 -7.76 6.12 17.44
C GLN A 36 -6.93 5.96 18.71
N ALA A 37 -7.11 6.87 19.67
CA ALA A 37 -6.43 6.83 20.98
C ALA A 37 -6.64 5.50 21.73
N SER A 38 -7.72 4.78 21.44
CA SER A 38 -7.99 3.42 21.93
C SER A 38 -7.10 2.34 21.32
N GLY A 39 -6.32 2.66 20.28
CA GLY A 39 -5.50 1.72 19.51
C GLY A 39 -6.30 0.90 18.50
N HIS A 40 -7.55 1.26 18.22
CA HIS A 40 -8.32 0.68 17.12
C HIS A 40 -7.99 1.38 15.81
N LEU A 41 -7.87 0.60 14.74
CA LEU A 41 -7.60 1.11 13.40
C LEU A 41 -8.91 1.15 12.61
N TYR A 42 -9.21 2.31 12.05
CA TYR A 42 -10.34 2.53 11.17
C TYR A 42 -9.82 2.92 9.79
N PHE A 43 -10.33 2.29 8.77
CA PHE A 43 -9.97 2.61 7.40
C PHE A 43 -11.08 2.19 6.44
N THR A 44 -10.95 2.59 5.20
CA THR A 44 -11.80 2.15 4.10
C THR A 44 -10.98 1.25 3.20
N LEU A 45 -11.50 0.08 2.86
CA LEU A 45 -10.99 -0.74 1.75
C LEU A 45 -11.74 -0.34 0.49
N LYS A 46 -11.02 -0.06 -0.57
CA LYS A 46 -11.59 0.30 -1.87
C LYS A 46 -10.92 -0.45 -3.01
N ASP A 47 -11.62 -0.57 -4.10
CA ASP A 47 -11.11 -0.93 -5.41
C ASP A 47 -11.58 0.11 -6.46
N ALA A 48 -11.62 -0.26 -7.75
CA ALA A 48 -12.01 0.65 -8.82
C ALA A 48 -13.51 1.03 -8.78
N GLU A 49 -14.37 0.17 -8.21
CA GLU A 49 -15.82 0.30 -8.32
C GLU A 49 -16.55 0.39 -6.98
N ALA A 50 -15.92 -0.08 -5.89
CA ALA A 50 -16.57 -0.21 -4.60
C ALA A 50 -15.66 0.16 -3.42
N GLN A 51 -16.31 0.45 -2.30
CA GLN A 51 -15.62 0.66 -1.03
C GLN A 51 -16.42 0.13 0.15
N ILE A 52 -15.70 -0.28 1.20
CA ILE A 52 -16.30 -0.76 2.44
C ILE A 52 -15.50 -0.27 3.66
N GLY A 53 -16.20 0.14 4.70
CA GLY A 53 -15.57 0.46 5.99
C GLY A 53 -14.92 -0.76 6.63
N ALA A 54 -13.77 -0.58 7.26
CA ALA A 54 -13.05 -1.63 7.94
C ALA A 54 -12.59 -1.16 9.32
N VAL A 55 -12.69 -2.07 10.29
CA VAL A 55 -12.26 -1.84 11.68
C VAL A 55 -11.34 -2.97 12.10
N MET A 56 -10.15 -2.65 12.57
CA MET A 56 -9.26 -3.61 13.19
C MET A 56 -9.07 -3.27 14.66
N PHE A 57 -9.49 -4.14 15.54
CA PHE A 57 -9.38 -3.91 16.98
C PHE A 57 -7.92 -4.00 17.45
N ARG A 58 -7.59 -3.25 18.50
CA ARG A 58 -6.25 -3.17 19.09
C ARG A 58 -5.58 -4.53 19.30
N GLY A 59 -6.35 -5.55 19.72
CA GLY A 59 -5.81 -6.89 19.95
C GLY A 59 -5.19 -7.50 18.69
N ASN A 60 -5.86 -7.34 17.56
CA ASN A 60 -5.40 -7.82 16.25
C ASN A 60 -4.32 -6.90 15.66
N ALA A 61 -4.43 -5.59 15.90
CA ALA A 61 -3.45 -4.61 15.40
C ALA A 61 -2.04 -4.79 15.99
N LYS A 62 -1.92 -5.32 17.21
CA LYS A 62 -0.61 -5.61 17.83
C LYS A 62 0.23 -6.63 17.07
N GLY A 63 -0.38 -7.47 16.25
CA GLY A 63 0.32 -8.48 15.43
C GLY A 63 0.82 -7.95 14.08
N LEU A 64 0.57 -6.68 13.76
CA LEU A 64 1.02 -6.09 12.51
C LEU A 64 2.53 -5.87 12.51
N THR A 65 3.20 -6.30 11.45
CA THR A 65 4.64 -6.08 11.22
C THR A 65 4.96 -4.63 10.85
N LYS A 66 3.97 -3.93 10.30
CA LYS A 66 4.06 -2.54 9.85
C LYS A 66 2.69 -1.88 10.05
N MET A 67 2.67 -0.60 10.45
CA MET A 67 1.43 0.18 10.52
C MET A 67 0.92 0.49 9.10
N PRO A 68 -0.35 0.19 8.79
CA PRO A 68 -0.93 0.50 7.49
C PRO A 68 -1.02 2.01 7.23
N LYS A 69 -1.01 2.37 5.95
CA LYS A 69 -1.19 3.76 5.49
C LYS A 69 -2.17 3.81 4.33
N SER A 70 -2.78 4.97 4.12
CA SER A 70 -3.57 5.21 2.90
C SER A 70 -2.69 5.01 1.66
N GLY A 71 -3.19 4.25 0.68
CA GLY A 71 -2.47 3.83 -0.52
C GLY A 71 -1.86 2.43 -0.44
N ASP A 72 -1.76 1.81 0.74
CA ASP A 72 -1.26 0.44 0.86
C ASP A 72 -2.27 -0.54 0.23
N GLN A 73 -1.77 -1.45 -0.61
CA GLN A 73 -2.52 -2.58 -1.14
C GLN A 73 -2.45 -3.73 -0.14
N VAL A 74 -3.60 -4.24 0.27
CA VAL A 74 -3.69 -5.25 1.32
C VAL A 74 -4.68 -6.36 0.98
N ILE A 75 -4.49 -7.51 1.63
CA ILE A 75 -5.49 -8.55 1.78
C ILE A 75 -5.86 -8.58 3.25
N VAL A 76 -7.13 -8.46 3.55
CA VAL A 76 -7.65 -8.60 4.91
C VAL A 76 -8.49 -9.84 5.05
N LYS A 77 -8.38 -10.50 6.20
CA LYS A 77 -9.27 -11.57 6.64
C LYS A 77 -10.16 -11.04 7.74
N GLY A 78 -11.44 -11.29 7.63
CA GLY A 78 -12.39 -10.80 8.62
C GLY A 78 -13.79 -11.35 8.44
N GLU A 79 -14.71 -10.71 9.09
CA GLU A 79 -16.15 -11.01 9.06
C GLU A 79 -16.95 -9.75 8.77
N ILE A 80 -18.07 -9.89 8.08
CA ILE A 80 -18.98 -8.76 7.88
C ILE A 80 -19.75 -8.51 9.19
N ASN A 81 -19.86 -7.25 9.55
CA ASN A 81 -20.67 -6.80 10.67
C ASN A 81 -21.54 -5.61 10.24
N VAL A 82 -22.74 -5.55 10.74
CA VAL A 82 -23.62 -4.38 10.58
C VAL A 82 -23.62 -3.57 11.87
N TYR A 83 -23.34 -2.28 11.73
CA TYR A 83 -23.46 -1.32 12.84
C TYR A 83 -24.88 -0.76 12.90
N PRO A 84 -25.76 -1.28 13.79
CA PRO A 84 -27.20 -0.99 13.76
C PRO A 84 -27.55 0.49 13.86
N PRO A 85 -26.86 1.33 14.69
CA PRO A 85 -27.24 2.73 14.84
C PRO A 85 -27.18 3.56 13.55
N ARG A 86 -26.37 3.11 12.57
CA ARG A 86 -26.21 3.80 11.27
C ARG A 86 -26.66 2.96 10.09
N GLY A 87 -27.02 1.70 10.30
CA GLY A 87 -27.36 0.77 9.23
C GLY A 87 -26.21 0.42 8.26
N ASN A 88 -24.97 0.80 8.60
CA ASN A 88 -23.82 0.57 7.74
C ASN A 88 -23.25 -0.83 7.98
N TYR A 89 -22.83 -1.49 6.88
CA TYR A 89 -22.03 -2.71 6.97
C TYR A 89 -20.53 -2.37 6.90
N GLN A 90 -19.73 -3.17 7.59
CA GLN A 90 -18.29 -3.00 7.68
C GLN A 90 -17.60 -4.36 7.84
N ILE A 91 -16.29 -4.40 7.61
CA ILE A 91 -15.47 -5.58 7.88
C ILE A 91 -14.80 -5.42 9.24
N ILE A 92 -14.98 -6.40 10.12
CA ILE A 92 -14.18 -6.55 11.32
C ILE A 92 -12.94 -7.35 10.94
N VAL A 93 -11.80 -6.66 10.83
CA VAL A 93 -10.54 -7.25 10.37
C VAL A 93 -9.86 -8.00 11.49
N ARG A 94 -9.54 -9.28 11.24
CA ARG A 94 -8.81 -10.18 12.14
C ARG A 94 -7.33 -10.26 11.80
N GLU A 95 -7.02 -10.33 10.49
CA GLU A 95 -5.67 -10.39 9.93
C GLU A 95 -5.55 -9.39 8.77
N LEU A 96 -4.36 -8.81 8.61
CA LEU A 96 -4.05 -7.91 7.51
C LEU A 96 -2.67 -8.28 6.96
N GLN A 97 -2.59 -8.49 5.66
CA GLN A 97 -1.37 -8.80 4.93
C GLN A 97 -1.15 -7.74 3.85
N PHE A 98 0.06 -7.18 3.81
CA PHE A 98 0.43 -6.21 2.76
C PHE A 98 0.68 -6.93 1.45
N MET A 99 0.07 -6.43 0.38
CA MET A 99 0.35 -6.89 -0.98
C MET A 99 1.54 -6.12 -1.56
N GLY A 100 2.27 -6.78 -2.42
CA GLY A 100 3.24 -6.09 -3.28
C GLY A 100 4.69 -6.14 -2.85
N VAL A 101 5.03 -6.35 -1.58
CA VAL A 101 6.45 -6.47 -1.21
C VAL A 101 7.06 -7.76 -1.78
N GLY A 102 6.34 -8.86 -1.68
CA GLY A 102 6.79 -10.15 -2.24
C GLY A 102 6.77 -10.18 -3.78
N GLU A 103 5.70 -9.70 -4.40
CA GLU A 103 5.56 -9.67 -5.86
C GLU A 103 6.56 -8.71 -6.51
N LEU A 104 6.77 -7.53 -5.91
CA LEU A 104 7.74 -6.56 -6.38
C LEU A 104 9.17 -7.09 -6.25
N LEU A 105 9.50 -7.76 -5.15
CA LEU A 105 10.78 -8.43 -4.96
C LEU A 105 10.98 -9.56 -5.97
N LEU A 106 9.94 -10.35 -6.24
CA LEU A 106 10.01 -11.40 -7.27
C LEU A 106 10.28 -10.80 -8.64
N LYS A 107 9.54 -9.76 -9.04
CA LYS A 107 9.77 -9.03 -10.30
C LYS A 107 11.17 -8.42 -10.37
N LEU A 108 11.67 -7.88 -9.26
CA LEU A 108 13.04 -7.38 -9.17
C LEU A 108 14.08 -8.49 -9.37
N HIS A 109 13.88 -9.65 -8.72
CA HIS A 109 14.74 -10.83 -8.90
C HIS A 109 14.72 -11.35 -10.33
N GLU A 110 13.55 -11.47 -10.94
CA GLU A 110 13.41 -11.88 -12.35
C GLU A 110 14.10 -10.89 -13.30
N LEU A 111 13.92 -9.58 -13.07
CA LEU A 111 14.60 -8.56 -13.87
C LEU A 111 16.11 -8.64 -13.71
N LYS A 112 16.60 -8.78 -12.48
CA LYS A 112 18.03 -8.95 -12.20
C LYS A 112 18.61 -10.16 -12.93
N ALA A 113 17.95 -11.31 -12.84
CA ALA A 113 18.38 -12.53 -13.54
C ALA A 113 18.39 -12.36 -15.08
N LYS A 114 17.39 -11.68 -15.65
CA LYS A 114 17.36 -11.35 -17.09
C LYS A 114 18.52 -10.45 -17.52
N LEU A 115 18.87 -9.46 -16.71
CA LEU A 115 19.99 -8.55 -17.01
C LEU A 115 21.33 -9.24 -16.85
N GLU A 116 21.46 -10.12 -15.86
CA GLU A 116 22.64 -10.94 -15.63
C GLU A 116 22.88 -11.94 -16.77
N ALA A 117 21.83 -12.63 -17.22
CA ALA A 117 21.90 -13.53 -18.40
C ALA A 117 22.30 -12.81 -19.70
N ARG A 118 22.04 -11.49 -19.81
CA ARG A 118 22.50 -10.64 -20.91
C ARG A 118 23.91 -10.10 -20.72
N GLY A 119 24.59 -10.47 -19.63
CA GLY A 119 25.94 -10.02 -19.30
C GLY A 119 26.04 -8.53 -18.93
N TRP A 120 24.92 -7.87 -18.55
CA TRP A 120 24.93 -6.43 -18.29
C TRP A 120 25.68 -6.05 -17.01
N PHE A 121 25.88 -7.00 -16.12
CA PHE A 121 26.64 -6.79 -14.88
C PHE A 121 28.12 -7.15 -15.00
N GLU A 122 28.56 -7.70 -16.11
CA GLU A 122 29.96 -8.09 -16.32
C GLU A 122 30.91 -6.89 -16.24
N ALA A 123 32.02 -7.09 -15.55
CA ALA A 123 33.04 -6.03 -15.39
C ALA A 123 33.66 -5.62 -16.74
N THR A 124 33.75 -6.53 -17.69
CA THR A 124 34.27 -6.31 -19.06
C THR A 124 33.46 -5.30 -19.87
N ARG A 125 32.17 -5.16 -19.57
CA ARG A 125 31.27 -4.17 -20.23
C ARG A 125 31.34 -2.78 -19.61
N LYS A 126 31.90 -2.65 -18.41
CA LYS A 126 31.99 -1.37 -17.72
C LYS A 126 33.17 -0.57 -18.27
N ARG A 127 32.89 0.64 -18.72
CA ARG A 127 33.94 1.56 -19.15
C ARG A 127 34.51 2.29 -17.93
N PRO A 128 35.83 2.60 -17.93
CA PRO A 128 36.43 3.43 -16.91
C PRO A 128 35.79 4.81 -16.93
N LEU A 129 35.63 5.41 -15.75
CA LEU A 129 35.12 6.78 -15.65
C LEU A 129 36.12 7.78 -16.22
N PRO A 130 35.69 8.78 -16.99
CA PRO A 130 36.56 9.84 -17.44
C PRO A 130 37.05 10.68 -16.25
N LYS A 131 38.31 11.12 -16.28
CA LYS A 131 38.90 11.98 -15.21
C LYS A 131 38.17 13.33 -15.06
N MET A 132 37.71 13.89 -16.18
CA MET A 132 37.01 15.18 -16.24
C MET A 132 35.77 15.04 -17.15
N PRO A 133 34.62 14.68 -16.62
CA PRO A 133 33.40 14.58 -17.43
C PRO A 133 32.89 15.96 -17.81
N LYS A 134 32.55 16.17 -19.07
CA LYS A 134 31.90 17.41 -19.53
C LYS A 134 30.38 17.37 -19.39
N THR A 135 29.80 16.17 -19.43
CA THR A 135 28.36 15.94 -19.33
C THR A 135 28.10 14.79 -18.36
N ILE A 136 27.16 14.97 -17.45
CA ILE A 136 26.71 13.93 -16.52
C ILE A 136 25.22 13.74 -16.72
N GLY A 137 24.81 12.51 -17.04
CA GLY A 137 23.40 12.11 -17.08
C GLY A 137 22.91 11.63 -15.72
N VAL A 138 21.78 12.15 -15.25
CA VAL A 138 21.17 11.75 -14.00
C VAL A 138 19.76 11.24 -14.25
N VAL A 139 19.50 9.96 -13.89
CA VAL A 139 18.18 9.37 -13.98
C VAL A 139 17.54 9.40 -12.60
N THR A 140 16.69 10.38 -12.37
CA THR A 140 16.01 10.58 -11.08
C THR A 140 14.67 11.32 -11.26
N SER A 141 13.90 11.48 -10.17
CA SER A 141 12.70 12.32 -10.18
C SER A 141 13.09 13.79 -10.38
N PRO A 142 12.44 14.53 -11.30
CA PRO A 142 12.78 15.94 -11.59
C PRO A 142 12.48 16.88 -10.42
N THR A 143 11.64 16.49 -9.47
CA THR A 143 11.23 17.30 -8.31
C THR A 143 11.79 16.77 -6.98
N GLY A 144 12.62 15.72 -7.01
CA GLY A 144 13.18 15.09 -5.80
C GLY A 144 14.27 15.92 -5.14
N ALA A 145 14.45 15.78 -3.82
CA ALA A 145 15.52 16.42 -3.06
C ALA A 145 16.92 16.07 -3.61
N VAL A 146 17.07 14.83 -4.08
CA VAL A 146 18.37 14.33 -4.63
C VAL A 146 18.88 15.18 -5.80
N ILE A 147 18.01 15.55 -6.75
CA ILE A 147 18.45 16.38 -7.90
C ILE A 147 18.84 17.78 -7.44
N GLN A 148 18.17 18.35 -6.45
CA GLN A 148 18.50 19.66 -5.89
C GLN A 148 19.87 19.64 -5.18
N ASP A 149 20.15 18.56 -4.44
CA ASP A 149 21.46 18.37 -3.78
C ASP A 149 22.58 18.24 -4.80
N ILE A 150 22.37 17.45 -5.86
CA ILE A 150 23.36 17.30 -6.95
C ILE A 150 23.63 18.64 -7.61
N LEU A 151 22.59 19.39 -7.99
CA LEU A 151 22.74 20.71 -8.60
C LEU A 151 23.49 21.68 -7.68
N THR A 152 23.15 21.73 -6.40
CA THR A 152 23.78 22.60 -5.42
C THR A 152 25.27 22.28 -5.26
N ILE A 153 25.62 21.01 -5.17
CA ILE A 153 27.01 20.56 -5.00
C ILE A 153 27.81 20.82 -6.27
N LEU A 154 27.29 20.53 -7.45
CA LEU A 154 27.97 20.75 -8.73
C LEU A 154 28.20 22.24 -8.96
N ASN A 155 27.20 23.09 -8.78
CA ASN A 155 27.34 24.55 -8.93
C ASN A 155 28.38 25.13 -8.00
N ARG A 156 28.51 24.61 -6.77
CA ARG A 156 29.49 25.09 -5.80
C ARG A 156 30.92 24.61 -6.07
N ARG A 157 31.08 23.36 -6.56
CA ARG A 157 32.38 22.71 -6.67
C ARG A 157 32.94 22.68 -8.09
N PHE A 158 32.07 22.60 -9.09
CA PHE A 158 32.49 22.46 -10.49
C PHE A 158 31.39 22.89 -11.44
N SER A 159 31.29 24.17 -11.71
CA SER A 159 30.24 24.77 -12.55
C SER A 159 30.37 24.50 -14.07
N GLY A 160 31.45 23.84 -14.51
CA GLY A 160 31.73 23.54 -15.92
C GLY A 160 31.10 22.23 -16.46
N VAL A 161 30.24 21.57 -15.69
CA VAL A 161 29.58 20.30 -16.12
C VAL A 161 28.18 20.57 -16.62
N HIS A 162 27.85 20.02 -17.78
CA HIS A 162 26.50 19.99 -18.30
C HIS A 162 25.75 18.81 -17.68
N LEU A 163 24.62 19.07 -17.01
CA LEU A 163 23.77 18.05 -16.43
C LEU A 163 22.57 17.79 -17.33
N ILE A 164 22.27 16.51 -17.64
CA ILE A 164 21.11 16.07 -18.44
C ILE A 164 20.36 14.95 -17.75
#